data_131198cc1b673a5c74c49e01f72bc9dc
#
_entry.id   131198cc1b673a5c74c49e01f72bc9dc
#
_cell.length_a   1.000
_cell.length_b   1.000
_cell.length_c   1.000
_cell.angle_alpha   90.00
_cell.angle_beta   90.00
_cell.angle_gamma   90.00
#
_symmetry.space_group_name_H-M   'P 1'
#
loop_
_entity.id
_entity.type
_entity.pdbx_description
1 polymer ?
#
loop_
_entity_poly.entity_id
_entity_poly.type
_entity_poly.pdbx_seq_one_letter_code
_entity_poly.pdbx_strand_id
1 'polypeptide(L)'
;SGKIRNQIFKDDNPFVSELFTRVGSAQERRKVIEGGPCIVIATSGMLVGGASVEYLKYFADNPNNLIILTCYQGPGSVGRQLQEGEREVSLGQDYGGEKIKVNMRVELVTGLSPHAGRNEILSYFNNMRPKPKRIIINHGEVSKSLELASALYKLNRVETNVPRNLETLRLR
;
A
#
# COMPACT_ATOMS: atom_id res chain seq x y z
N SER A 1 -13.54 2.27 11.23
CA SER A 1 -14.21 2.55 12.52
C SER A 1 -15.70 2.29 12.37
N GLY A 2 -16.39 1.90 13.47
CA GLY A 2 -17.83 1.64 13.48
C GLY A 2 -18.68 2.83 13.02
N LYS A 3 -18.16 4.03 13.17
CA LYS A 3 -18.84 5.27 12.76
C LYS A 3 -18.97 5.38 11.24
N ILE A 4 -17.89 5.12 10.51
CA ILE A 4 -17.90 5.15 9.01
C ILE A 4 -18.79 4.02 8.46
N ARG A 5 -18.72 2.83 9.07
CA ARG A 5 -19.56 1.71 8.68
C ARG A 5 -21.06 2.03 8.84
N ASN A 6 -21.44 2.68 9.95
CA ASN A 6 -22.81 3.10 10.17
C ASN A 6 -23.28 4.20 9.22
N GLN A 7 -22.37 5.11 8.77
CA GLN A 7 -22.67 6.11 7.77
C GLN A 7 -22.97 5.46 6.41
N ILE A 8 -22.10 4.53 5.98
CA ILE A 8 -22.30 3.80 4.70
C ILE A 8 -23.62 3.01 4.71
N PHE A 9 -23.98 2.38 5.85
CA PHE A 9 -25.26 1.65 5.98
C PHE A 9 -26.51 2.56 5.95
N LYS A 10 -26.34 3.87 6.19
CA LYS A 10 -27.43 4.87 6.15
C LYS A 10 -27.47 5.65 4.85
N ASP A 11 -26.82 5.16 3.78
CA ASP A 11 -26.62 5.86 2.51
C ASP A 11 -25.92 7.24 2.63
N ASP A 12 -25.31 7.53 3.78
CA ASP A 12 -24.49 8.72 4.03
C ASP A 12 -23.01 8.35 3.76
N ASN A 13 -22.67 8.15 2.49
CA ASN A 13 -21.32 7.78 2.10
C ASN A 13 -20.38 9.00 2.20
N PRO A 14 -19.41 9.01 3.12
CA PRO A 14 -18.52 10.16 3.31
C PRO A 14 -17.61 10.46 2.10
N PHE A 15 -17.53 9.53 1.14
CA PHE A 15 -16.76 9.71 -0.10
C PHE A 15 -17.64 10.19 -1.29
N VAL A 16 -18.94 10.35 -1.07
CA VAL A 16 -19.86 10.93 -2.05
C VAL A 16 -20.34 12.27 -1.50
N SER A 17 -19.61 13.31 -1.78
CA SER A 17 -19.93 14.68 -1.37
C SER A 17 -19.47 15.66 -2.45
N GLU A 18 -19.91 16.91 -2.36
CA GLU A 18 -19.47 17.97 -3.26
C GLU A 18 -17.96 18.24 -3.22
N LEU A 19 -17.27 17.73 -2.17
CA LEU A 19 -15.81 17.83 -2.01
C LEU A 19 -15.03 16.81 -2.85
N PHE A 20 -15.68 15.73 -3.31
CA PHE A 20 -15.03 14.66 -4.05
C PHE A 20 -15.53 14.59 -5.48
N THR A 21 -14.63 14.73 -6.42
CA THR A 21 -14.91 14.53 -7.83
C THR A 21 -14.29 13.19 -8.28
N ARG A 22 -15.13 12.28 -8.78
CA ARG A 22 -14.65 11.03 -9.35
C ARG A 22 -14.06 11.30 -10.73
N VAL A 23 -12.84 10.81 -10.95
CA VAL A 23 -12.13 10.91 -12.23
C VAL A 23 -12.10 9.52 -12.88
N GLY A 24 -12.93 9.30 -13.88
CA GLY A 24 -13.14 8.01 -14.54
C GLY A 24 -12.51 7.89 -15.93
N SER A 25 -12.08 9.00 -16.55
CA SER A 25 -11.57 9.02 -17.91
C SER A 25 -10.23 9.75 -18.04
N ALA A 26 -9.50 9.47 -19.13
CA ALA A 26 -8.27 10.18 -19.46
C ALA A 26 -8.51 11.69 -19.69
N GLN A 27 -9.65 12.05 -20.26
CA GLN A 27 -9.99 13.46 -20.48
C GLN A 27 -10.23 14.19 -19.16
N GLU A 28 -10.89 13.56 -18.21
CA GLU A 28 -11.08 14.13 -16.86
C GLU A 28 -9.76 14.25 -16.11
N ARG A 29 -8.86 13.25 -16.22
CA ARG A 29 -7.51 13.36 -15.65
C ARG A 29 -6.75 14.55 -16.20
N ARG A 30 -6.82 14.78 -17.51
CA ARG A 30 -6.17 15.94 -18.13
C ARG A 30 -6.71 17.25 -17.57
N LYS A 31 -8.03 17.37 -17.35
CA LYS A 31 -8.62 18.56 -16.71
C LYS A 31 -8.10 18.79 -15.30
N VAL A 32 -7.87 17.69 -14.53
CA VAL A 32 -7.26 17.80 -13.18
C VAL A 32 -5.82 18.29 -13.27
N ILE A 33 -5.03 17.76 -14.22
CA ILE A 33 -3.63 18.13 -14.41
C ILE A 33 -3.48 19.60 -14.83
N GLU A 34 -4.34 20.07 -15.71
CA GLU A 34 -4.36 21.44 -16.24
C GLU A 34 -5.09 22.43 -15.33
N GLY A 35 -5.76 21.93 -14.29
CA GLY A 35 -6.58 22.69 -13.36
C GLY A 35 -5.80 23.40 -12.25
N GLY A 36 -6.55 24.00 -11.33
CA GLY A 36 -6.01 24.68 -10.15
C GLY A 36 -5.54 23.69 -9.06
N PRO A 37 -5.09 24.21 -7.90
CA PRO A 37 -4.66 23.40 -6.78
C PRO A 37 -5.73 22.41 -6.32
N CYS A 38 -5.35 21.14 -6.17
CA CYS A 38 -6.27 20.09 -5.74
C CYS A 38 -5.53 18.99 -4.97
N ILE A 39 -6.29 18.13 -4.29
CA ILE A 39 -5.80 16.90 -3.69
C ILE A 39 -6.25 15.74 -4.56
N VAL A 40 -5.29 14.95 -5.05
CA VAL A 40 -5.57 13.77 -5.87
C VAL A 40 -5.38 12.52 -5.03
N ILE A 41 -6.39 11.65 -4.99
CA ILE A 41 -6.32 10.32 -4.38
C ILE A 41 -6.32 9.30 -5.52
N ALA A 42 -5.23 8.57 -5.68
CA ALA A 42 -5.05 7.66 -6.81
C ALA A 42 -4.36 6.35 -6.39
N THR A 43 -4.57 5.30 -7.16
CA THR A 43 -3.88 4.00 -7.09
C THR A 43 -2.88 3.87 -8.25
N SER A 44 -1.81 3.07 -8.17
CA SER A 44 -1.39 2.24 -7.02
C SER A 44 -0.60 3.06 -6.00
N GLY A 45 -0.71 2.66 -4.72
CA GLY A 45 0.00 3.34 -3.63
C GLY A 45 1.52 3.15 -3.64
N MET A 46 2.04 2.12 -4.32
CA MET A 46 3.47 1.84 -4.49
C MET A 46 4.07 2.48 -5.75
N LEU A 47 3.28 3.19 -6.55
CA LEU A 47 3.69 3.78 -7.81
C LEU A 47 4.29 2.75 -8.81
N VAL A 48 3.68 1.57 -8.85
CA VAL A 48 4.08 0.51 -9.80
C VAL A 48 3.22 0.49 -11.06
N GLY A 49 2.16 1.31 -11.11
CA GLY A 49 1.24 1.42 -12.22
C GLY A 49 -0.01 2.22 -11.87
N GLY A 50 -0.92 2.37 -12.83
CA GLY A 50 -2.21 3.03 -12.64
C GLY A 50 -2.15 4.55 -12.64
N ALA A 51 -3.25 5.18 -12.25
CA ALA A 51 -3.43 6.64 -12.32
C ALA A 51 -2.40 7.42 -11.50
N SER A 52 -1.90 6.85 -10.39
CA SER A 52 -0.90 7.51 -9.55
C SER A 52 0.42 7.77 -10.29
N VAL A 53 0.83 6.85 -11.16
CA VAL A 53 2.04 7.00 -11.99
C VAL A 53 1.81 8.05 -13.07
N GLU A 54 0.63 8.09 -13.68
CA GLU A 54 0.27 9.15 -14.64
C GLU A 54 0.37 10.54 -13.98
N TYR A 55 -0.23 10.74 -12.81
CA TYR A 55 -0.15 12.01 -12.09
C TYR A 55 1.28 12.34 -11.68
N LEU A 56 2.07 11.34 -11.26
CA LEU A 56 3.47 11.56 -10.92
C LEU A 56 4.26 12.14 -12.09
N LYS A 57 4.05 11.64 -13.32
CA LYS A 57 4.71 12.18 -14.54
C LYS A 57 4.51 13.68 -14.71
N TYR A 58 3.31 14.18 -14.44
CA TYR A 58 2.98 15.58 -14.65
C TYR A 58 3.33 16.49 -13.46
N PHE A 59 3.29 15.93 -12.24
CA PHE A 59 3.44 16.74 -11.03
C PHE A 59 4.83 16.68 -10.41
N ALA A 60 5.66 15.71 -10.80
CA ALA A 60 6.94 15.42 -10.16
C ALA A 60 7.94 16.59 -10.19
N ASP A 61 8.00 17.33 -11.28
CA ASP A 61 9.00 18.38 -11.49
C ASP A 61 8.72 19.67 -10.68
N ASN A 62 7.50 19.89 -10.24
CA ASN A 62 7.11 21.10 -9.52
C ASN A 62 7.40 20.97 -8.01
N PRO A 63 8.33 21.76 -7.44
CA PRO A 63 8.71 21.69 -6.03
C PRO A 63 7.60 22.13 -5.06
N ASN A 64 6.55 22.80 -5.54
CA ASN A 64 5.40 23.20 -4.72
C ASN A 64 4.42 22.04 -4.51
N ASN A 65 4.54 20.97 -5.29
CA ASN A 65 3.71 19.80 -5.14
C ASN A 65 4.20 18.91 -3.99
N LEU A 66 3.32 18.05 -3.52
CA LEU A 66 3.58 17.08 -2.47
C LEU A 66 2.98 15.72 -2.84
N ILE A 67 3.77 14.67 -2.75
CA ILE A 67 3.26 13.30 -2.74
C ILE A 67 3.28 12.73 -1.32
N ILE A 68 2.19 12.11 -0.92
CA ILE A 68 2.06 11.43 0.38
C ILE A 68 1.93 9.93 0.12
N LEU A 69 2.91 9.17 0.57
CA LEU A 69 2.90 7.72 0.53
C LEU A 69 2.22 7.19 1.79
N THR A 70 1.07 6.53 1.63
CA THR A 70 0.21 6.12 2.76
C THR A 70 0.25 4.63 3.05
N CYS A 71 0.95 3.84 2.23
CA CYS A 71 1.01 2.39 2.36
C CYS A 71 2.46 1.89 2.33
N TYR A 72 2.61 0.59 2.61
CA TYR A 72 3.89 -0.10 2.45
C TYR A 72 4.45 0.08 1.03
N GLN A 73 5.75 0.34 0.95
CA GLN A 73 6.48 0.47 -0.30
C GLN A 73 7.38 -0.76 -0.50
N GLY A 74 7.02 -1.58 -1.47
CA GLY A 74 7.76 -2.83 -1.77
C GLY A 74 9.15 -2.56 -2.36
N PRO A 75 10.13 -3.46 -2.14
CA PRO A 75 11.43 -3.37 -2.78
C PRO A 75 11.31 -3.24 -4.30
N GLY A 76 12.08 -2.34 -4.90
CA GLY A 76 12.09 -2.09 -6.34
C GLY A 76 10.93 -1.23 -6.86
N SER A 77 9.95 -0.86 -6.03
CA SER A 77 8.90 0.07 -6.45
C SER A 77 9.41 1.52 -6.51
N VAL A 78 8.81 2.33 -7.37
CA VAL A 78 9.11 3.76 -7.47
C VAL A 78 8.84 4.47 -6.13
N GLY A 79 7.76 4.10 -5.45
CA GLY A 79 7.45 4.64 -4.13
C GLY A 79 8.55 4.33 -3.10
N ARG A 80 9.18 3.14 -3.18
CA ARG A 80 10.30 2.77 -2.31
C ARG A 80 11.55 3.61 -2.60
N GLN A 81 11.90 3.80 -3.86
CA GLN A 81 13.00 4.65 -4.27
C GLN A 81 12.83 6.08 -3.75
N LEU A 82 11.63 6.65 -3.91
CA LEU A 82 11.31 7.99 -3.39
C LEU A 82 11.37 8.06 -1.86
N GLN A 83 10.93 7.02 -1.17
CA GLN A 83 11.01 6.91 0.29
C GLN A 83 12.47 6.87 0.77
N GLU A 84 13.36 6.23 0.03
CA GLU A 84 14.80 6.15 0.29
C GLU A 84 15.58 7.42 -0.10
N GLY A 85 14.89 8.39 -0.67
CA GLY A 85 15.47 9.70 -1.00
C GLY A 85 15.93 9.84 -2.44
N GLU A 86 15.71 8.84 -3.30
CA GLU A 86 16.00 8.98 -4.73
C GLU A 86 15.11 10.07 -5.33
N ARG A 87 15.68 10.86 -6.22
CA ARG A 87 14.99 11.97 -6.89
C ARG A 87 15.04 11.87 -8.42
N GLU A 88 15.61 10.81 -8.94
CA GLU A 88 15.56 10.43 -10.35
C GLU A 88 15.11 8.96 -10.41
N VAL A 89 13.89 8.72 -10.88
CA VAL A 89 13.29 7.39 -10.87
C VAL A 89 12.86 6.99 -12.28
N SER A 90 12.95 5.68 -12.57
CA SER A 90 12.47 5.14 -13.83
C SER A 90 11.06 4.59 -13.63
N LEU A 91 10.13 5.11 -14.41
CA LEU A 91 8.79 4.53 -14.51
C LEU A 91 8.89 3.20 -15.26
N GLY A 92 8.10 2.19 -14.83
CA GLY A 92 8.15 0.84 -15.38
C GLY A 92 8.00 0.79 -16.91
N GLN A 93 8.30 -0.37 -17.51
CA GLN A 93 8.28 -0.55 -18.97
C GLN A 93 6.92 -0.22 -19.60
N ASP A 94 5.82 -0.43 -18.88
CA ASP A 94 4.48 -0.04 -19.31
C ASP A 94 4.32 1.47 -19.57
N TYR A 95 5.24 2.27 -19.02
CA TYR A 95 5.36 3.71 -19.22
C TYR A 95 6.58 4.10 -20.07
N GLY A 96 7.09 3.16 -20.88
CA GLY A 96 8.22 3.39 -21.79
C GLY A 96 9.59 3.46 -21.10
N GLY A 97 9.70 3.05 -19.85
CA GLY A 97 10.95 3.14 -19.08
C GLY A 97 11.46 4.56 -18.88
N GLU A 98 10.57 5.55 -18.99
CA GLU A 98 10.89 6.96 -18.89
C GLU A 98 11.49 7.28 -17.52
N LYS A 99 12.62 7.99 -17.54
CA LYS A 99 13.21 8.55 -16.33
C LYS A 99 12.64 9.93 -16.07
N ILE A 100 12.18 10.14 -14.84
CA ILE A 100 11.66 11.42 -14.41
C ILE A 100 12.44 11.94 -13.21
N LYS A 101 12.58 13.26 -13.15
CA LYS A 101 13.13 13.97 -12.00
C LYS A 101 12.00 14.36 -11.07
N VAL A 102 12.17 14.08 -9.77
CA VAL A 102 11.16 14.34 -8.74
C VAL A 102 11.63 15.49 -7.85
N ASN A 103 11.21 16.70 -8.19
CA ASN A 103 11.50 17.92 -7.43
C ASN A 103 10.46 18.19 -6.35
N MET A 104 9.26 17.57 -6.47
CA MET A 104 8.19 17.66 -5.48
C MET A 104 8.61 17.09 -4.12
N ARG A 105 7.96 17.54 -3.05
CA ARG A 105 8.16 17.00 -1.72
C ARG A 105 7.57 15.58 -1.62
N VAL A 106 8.24 14.72 -0.86
CA VAL A 106 7.82 13.33 -0.61
C VAL A 106 7.67 13.15 0.88
N GLU A 107 6.49 12.78 1.33
CA GLU A 107 6.16 12.51 2.73
C GLU A 107 5.61 11.11 2.89
N LEU A 108 5.92 10.48 4.02
CA LEU A 108 5.40 9.18 4.41
C LEU A 108 4.46 9.33 5.59
N VAL A 109 3.22 8.90 5.42
CA VAL A 109 2.23 8.85 6.51
C VAL A 109 1.96 7.40 6.87
N THR A 110 2.39 7.00 8.07
CA THR A 110 2.16 5.66 8.61
C THR A 110 0.81 5.58 9.33
N GLY A 111 0.23 4.36 9.39
CA GLY A 111 -1.01 4.12 10.13
C GLY A 111 -2.30 4.21 9.32
N LEU A 112 -2.25 4.56 8.04
CA LEU A 112 -3.41 4.52 7.14
C LEU A 112 -3.55 3.18 6.39
N SER A 113 -2.66 2.22 6.65
CA SER A 113 -2.74 0.88 6.04
C SER A 113 -3.91 0.08 6.65
N PRO A 114 -4.71 -0.62 5.81
CA PRO A 114 -5.73 -1.55 6.28
C PRO A 114 -5.15 -2.91 6.72
N HIS A 115 -3.86 -3.13 6.54
CA HIS A 115 -3.21 -4.38 6.94
C HIS A 115 -3.04 -4.46 8.44
N ALA A 116 -3.32 -5.64 8.99
CA ALA A 116 -3.10 -5.91 10.40
C ALA A 116 -1.62 -5.77 10.77
N GLY A 117 -1.34 -5.04 11.84
CA GLY A 117 -0.01 -4.95 12.40
C GLY A 117 0.42 -6.25 13.10
N ARG A 118 1.71 -6.38 13.39
CA ARG A 118 2.26 -7.57 14.06
C ARG A 118 1.51 -7.95 15.33
N ASN A 119 1.20 -6.98 16.18
CA ASN A 119 0.51 -7.22 17.45
C ASN A 119 -0.94 -7.69 17.25
N GLU A 120 -1.61 -7.19 16.24
CA GLU A 120 -2.96 -7.62 15.88
C GLU A 120 -2.95 -9.06 15.37
N ILE A 121 -1.97 -9.44 14.53
CA ILE A 121 -1.80 -10.82 14.06
C ILE A 121 -1.54 -11.77 15.24
N LEU A 122 -0.62 -11.40 16.14
CA LEU A 122 -0.33 -12.20 17.33
C LEU A 122 -1.57 -12.34 18.24
N SER A 123 -2.31 -11.25 18.46
CA SER A 123 -3.55 -11.24 19.23
C SER A 123 -4.63 -12.11 18.58
N TYR A 124 -4.77 -12.07 17.26
CA TYR A 124 -5.70 -12.91 16.52
C TYR A 124 -5.44 -14.39 16.79
N PHE A 125 -4.20 -14.85 16.63
CA PHE A 125 -3.83 -16.25 16.89
C PHE A 125 -3.95 -16.62 18.37
N ASN A 126 -3.63 -15.71 19.29
CA ASN A 126 -3.81 -15.94 20.73
C ASN A 126 -5.27 -16.19 21.12
N ASN A 127 -6.19 -15.51 20.46
CA ASN A 127 -7.62 -15.60 20.76
C ASN A 127 -8.37 -16.65 19.90
N MET A 128 -7.73 -17.23 18.89
CA MET A 128 -8.35 -18.24 18.03
C MET A 128 -8.72 -19.50 18.81
N ARG A 129 -9.93 -20.01 18.59
CA ARG A 129 -10.42 -21.26 19.17
C ARG A 129 -11.23 -22.01 18.09
N PRO A 130 -10.94 -23.31 17.84
CA PRO A 130 -9.81 -24.08 18.36
C PRO A 130 -8.47 -23.56 17.82
N LYS A 131 -7.38 -23.88 18.52
CA LYS A 131 -6.03 -23.55 18.02
C LYS A 131 -5.73 -24.34 16.74
N PRO A 132 -5.10 -23.71 15.73
CA PRO A 132 -4.67 -24.42 14.53
C PRO A 132 -3.54 -25.40 14.89
N LYS A 133 -3.46 -26.52 14.18
CA LYS A 133 -2.35 -27.47 14.32
C LYS A 133 -1.06 -26.96 13.68
N ARG A 134 -1.20 -26.12 12.64
CA ARG A 134 -0.09 -25.56 11.88
C ARG A 134 -0.45 -24.16 11.39
N ILE A 135 0.55 -23.29 11.31
CA ILE A 135 0.46 -21.94 10.74
C ILE A 135 1.43 -21.85 9.57
N ILE A 136 0.93 -21.44 8.42
CA ILE A 136 1.73 -21.17 7.22
C ILE A 136 1.72 -19.66 6.99
N ILE A 137 2.91 -19.05 6.93
CA ILE A 137 3.08 -17.62 6.72
C ILE A 137 3.62 -17.41 5.32
N ASN A 138 2.91 -16.60 4.54
CA ASN A 138 3.30 -16.24 3.17
C ASN A 138 3.06 -14.75 2.92
N HIS A 139 3.39 -14.29 1.71
CA HIS A 139 3.12 -12.93 1.24
C HIS A 139 3.78 -11.84 2.10
N GLY A 140 4.96 -12.11 2.64
CA GLY A 140 5.75 -11.15 3.42
C GLY A 140 7.22 -11.19 3.03
N GLU A 141 7.97 -10.17 3.47
CA GLU A 141 9.43 -10.21 3.41
C GLU A 141 9.96 -11.38 4.26
N VAL A 142 10.97 -12.08 3.74
CA VAL A 142 11.47 -13.31 4.36
C VAL A 142 11.86 -13.09 5.82
N SER A 143 12.61 -12.05 6.13
CA SER A 143 13.04 -11.74 7.51
C SER A 143 11.85 -11.52 8.44
N LYS A 144 10.89 -10.69 8.05
CA LYS A 144 9.69 -10.40 8.83
C LYS A 144 8.80 -11.62 9.01
N SER A 145 8.69 -12.45 7.97
CA SER A 145 7.94 -13.71 8.03
C SER A 145 8.55 -14.70 9.00
N LEU A 146 9.88 -14.85 9.01
CA LEU A 146 10.60 -15.70 9.94
C LEU A 146 10.50 -15.21 11.39
N GLU A 147 10.60 -13.91 11.62
CA GLU A 147 10.41 -13.31 12.94
C GLU A 147 8.98 -13.54 13.46
N LEU A 148 7.97 -13.38 12.61
CA LEU A 148 6.58 -13.66 12.95
C LEU A 148 6.36 -15.14 13.26
N ALA A 149 6.93 -16.04 12.45
CA ALA A 149 6.87 -17.49 12.68
C ALA A 149 7.46 -17.86 14.05
N SER A 150 8.65 -17.34 14.34
CA SER A 150 9.32 -17.56 15.63
C SER A 150 8.46 -17.07 16.81
N ALA A 151 7.87 -15.89 16.68
CA ALA A 151 7.00 -15.33 17.72
C ALA A 151 5.73 -16.16 17.93
N LEU A 152 5.06 -16.59 16.87
CA LEU A 152 3.86 -17.43 16.91
C LEU A 152 4.15 -18.79 17.54
N TYR A 153 5.28 -19.41 17.16
CA TYR A 153 5.72 -20.68 17.75
C TYR A 153 5.99 -20.54 19.26
N LYS A 154 6.72 -19.49 19.66
CA LYS A 154 7.04 -19.26 21.08
C LYS A 154 5.79 -19.04 21.94
N LEU A 155 4.84 -18.26 21.43
CA LEU A 155 3.64 -17.92 22.18
C LEU A 155 2.59 -19.03 22.19
N ASN A 156 2.42 -19.74 21.10
CA ASN A 156 1.30 -20.66 20.94
C ASN A 156 1.71 -22.14 20.90
N ARG A 157 3.02 -22.45 20.80
CA ARG A 157 3.56 -23.80 20.64
C ARG A 157 2.96 -24.56 19.45
N VAL A 158 2.56 -23.83 18.41
CA VAL A 158 2.00 -24.36 17.17
C VAL A 158 3.10 -24.41 16.11
N GLU A 159 3.15 -25.48 15.34
CA GLU A 159 4.07 -25.60 14.21
C GLU A 159 3.90 -24.44 13.24
N THR A 160 4.98 -23.73 12.91
CA THR A 160 4.95 -22.59 11.99
C THR A 160 5.92 -22.81 10.84
N ASN A 161 5.46 -22.56 9.60
CA ASN A 161 6.24 -22.72 8.39
C ASN A 161 6.23 -21.41 7.59
N VAL A 162 7.38 -21.09 6.99
CA VAL A 162 7.53 -19.97 6.03
C VAL A 162 8.04 -20.58 4.72
N PRO A 163 7.14 -21.02 3.83
CA PRO A 163 7.56 -21.67 2.59
C PRO A 163 8.26 -20.71 1.64
N ARG A 164 9.22 -21.21 0.90
CA ARG A 164 9.83 -20.50 -0.24
C ARG A 164 8.91 -20.57 -1.46
N ASN A 165 9.18 -19.75 -2.44
CA ASN A 165 8.47 -19.83 -3.72
C ASN A 165 8.61 -21.24 -4.31
N LEU A 166 7.49 -21.81 -4.73
CA LEU A 166 7.38 -23.16 -5.31
C LEU A 166 7.70 -24.30 -4.33
N GLU A 167 7.87 -24.02 -3.04
CA GLU A 167 8.01 -25.05 -2.04
C GLU A 167 6.68 -25.76 -1.78
N THR A 168 6.71 -27.08 -1.76
CA THR A 168 5.54 -27.92 -1.47
C THR A 168 5.55 -28.34 -0.01
N LEU A 169 4.48 -28.02 0.71
CA LEU A 169 4.25 -28.46 2.08
C LEU A 169 3.20 -29.57 2.11
N ARG A 170 3.54 -30.70 2.73
CA ARG A 170 2.57 -31.78 2.96
C ARG A 170 1.73 -31.45 4.18
N LEU A 171 0.43 -31.28 3.97
CA LEU A 171 -0.56 -31.14 5.05
C LEU A 171 -1.04 -32.54 5.49
N ARG A 172 -0.87 -32.86 6.78
CA ARG A 172 -1.36 -34.10 7.39
C ARG A 172 -2.45 -33.77 8.41
#